data_5ba5a6b060a0490e7105a781714fb1f9
#
_entry.id   5ba5a6b060a0490e7105a781714fb1f9
#
_cell.length_a   1.000
_cell.length_b   1.000
_cell.length_c   1.000
_cell.angle_alpha   90.00
_cell.angle_beta   90.00
_cell.angle_gamma   90.00
#
_symmetry.space_group_name_H-M   'P 1'
#
loop_
_entity.id
_entity.type
_entity.pdbx_description
1 polymer ?
#
loop_
_entity_poly.entity_id
_entity_poly.type
_entity_poly.pdbx_seq_one_letter_code
_entity_poly.pdbx_strand_id
1 'polypeptide(L)'
;MRLHWCICIAVALLSLTACKPDPLEKALRGELAPDENNLIIMGYCQTCHIHRALNPSAHLTSIRTLYDRVPYTVTAQCRACHLVSEDTWNMKHRKTIFPADVARNRYTAHERRILKDNPELAKGSK
;
A
#
# COMPACT_ATOMS: atom_id res chain seq x y z
N MET A 1 -15.74 -30.92 -37.14
CA MET A 1 -16.45 -30.07 -36.14
C MET A 1 -15.90 -30.17 -34.72
N ARG A 2 -15.58 -31.35 -34.18
CA ARG A 2 -15.08 -31.49 -32.79
C ARG A 2 -13.71 -30.82 -32.54
N LEU A 3 -12.79 -30.84 -33.49
CA LEU A 3 -11.45 -30.24 -33.35
C LEU A 3 -11.52 -28.72 -33.21
N HIS A 4 -12.37 -28.04 -33.96
CA HIS A 4 -12.52 -26.56 -33.83
C HIS A 4 -13.08 -26.14 -32.47
N TRP A 5 -13.98 -26.93 -31.91
CA TRP A 5 -14.52 -26.67 -30.55
C TRP A 5 -13.46 -26.80 -29.49
N CYS A 6 -12.59 -27.80 -29.56
CA CYS A 6 -11.48 -27.96 -28.60
C CYS A 6 -10.48 -26.80 -28.70
N ILE A 7 -10.19 -26.31 -29.90
CA ILE A 7 -9.29 -25.16 -30.10
C ILE A 7 -9.90 -23.89 -29.52
N CYS A 8 -11.19 -23.63 -29.75
CA CYS A 8 -11.87 -22.45 -29.17
C CYS A 8 -11.91 -22.47 -27.66
N ILE A 9 -12.14 -23.64 -27.04
CA ILE A 9 -12.12 -23.78 -25.58
C ILE A 9 -10.70 -23.57 -25.03
N ALA A 10 -9.68 -24.12 -25.69
CA ALA A 10 -8.29 -23.92 -25.27
C ALA A 10 -7.85 -22.45 -25.35
N VAL A 11 -8.22 -21.73 -26.39
CA VAL A 11 -7.95 -20.30 -26.56
C VAL A 11 -8.71 -19.47 -25.49
N ALA A 12 -9.98 -19.81 -25.23
CA ALA A 12 -10.76 -19.14 -24.19
C ALA A 12 -10.20 -19.36 -22.79
N LEU A 13 -9.69 -20.56 -22.48
CA LEU A 13 -9.04 -20.85 -21.19
C LEU A 13 -7.69 -20.14 -21.04
N LEU A 14 -6.91 -20.00 -22.12
CA LEU A 14 -5.65 -19.25 -22.11
C LEU A 14 -5.86 -17.75 -21.91
N SER A 15 -6.96 -17.19 -22.41
CA SER A 15 -7.26 -15.75 -22.22
C SER A 15 -7.69 -15.39 -20.80
N LEU A 16 -8.16 -16.33 -19.99
CA LEU A 16 -8.56 -16.09 -18.58
C LEU A 16 -7.35 -15.94 -17.62
N THR A 17 -6.15 -16.32 -18.04
CA THR A 17 -4.95 -16.23 -17.18
C THR A 17 -4.15 -14.93 -17.35
N ALA A 18 -4.57 -14.01 -18.22
CA ALA A 18 -3.76 -12.87 -18.66
C ALA A 18 -3.78 -11.65 -17.74
N CYS A 19 -4.72 -11.53 -16.81
CA CYS A 19 -4.82 -10.35 -15.92
C CYS A 19 -4.32 -10.68 -14.52
N LYS A 20 -3.00 -10.68 -14.32
CA LYS A 20 -2.45 -10.62 -12.96
C LYS A 20 -2.50 -9.15 -12.49
N PRO A 21 -3.09 -8.86 -11.31
CA PRO A 21 -3.06 -7.50 -10.77
C PRO A 21 -1.62 -7.07 -10.52
N ASP A 22 -1.33 -5.80 -10.82
CA ASP A 22 -0.03 -5.18 -10.62
C ASP A 22 0.41 -5.37 -9.14
N PRO A 23 1.64 -5.83 -8.87
CA PRO A 23 2.17 -5.91 -7.53
C PRO A 23 2.08 -4.60 -6.74
N LEU A 24 2.28 -3.45 -7.39
CA LEU A 24 2.13 -2.15 -6.75
C LEU A 24 0.68 -1.92 -6.29
N GLU A 25 -0.29 -2.30 -7.09
CA GLU A 25 -1.70 -2.14 -6.71
C GLU A 25 -2.07 -3.00 -5.50
N LYS A 26 -1.57 -4.24 -5.43
CA LYS A 26 -1.71 -5.09 -4.24
C LYS A 26 -1.06 -4.47 -3.02
N ALA A 27 0.15 -3.92 -3.19
CA ALA A 27 0.87 -3.25 -2.12
C ALA A 27 0.09 -2.03 -1.60
N LEU A 28 -0.49 -1.21 -2.47
CA LEU A 28 -1.28 -0.05 -2.09
C LEU A 28 -2.58 -0.43 -1.37
N ARG A 29 -3.17 -1.58 -1.71
CA ARG A 29 -4.34 -2.13 -1.00
C ARG A 29 -3.98 -2.82 0.31
N GLY A 30 -2.69 -3.09 0.56
CA GLY A 30 -2.22 -3.79 1.76
C GLY A 30 -2.51 -5.29 1.75
N GLU A 31 -2.54 -5.90 0.57
CA GLU A 31 -2.79 -7.33 0.37
C GLU A 31 -1.52 -8.18 0.54
N LEU A 32 -0.37 -7.54 0.71
CA LEU A 32 0.93 -8.18 0.87
C LEU A 32 1.42 -8.09 2.31
N ALA A 33 2.37 -8.96 2.67
CA ALA A 33 3.05 -8.87 3.96
C ALA A 33 3.74 -7.50 4.13
N PRO A 34 3.85 -6.94 5.35
CA PRO A 34 4.36 -5.59 5.59
C PRO A 34 5.70 -5.29 4.93
N ASP A 35 6.66 -6.21 5.01
CA ASP A 35 8.00 -6.01 4.46
C ASP A 35 8.00 -6.03 2.93
N GLU A 36 7.27 -6.96 2.31
CA GLU A 36 7.09 -7.03 0.86
C GLU A 36 6.35 -5.79 0.35
N ASN A 37 5.28 -5.40 1.05
CA ASN A 37 4.49 -4.21 0.77
C ASN A 37 5.37 -2.95 0.75
N ASN A 38 6.19 -2.77 1.79
CA ASN A 38 7.10 -1.64 1.92
C ASN A 38 8.15 -1.63 0.81
N LEU A 39 8.71 -2.80 0.46
CA LEU A 39 9.72 -2.92 -0.59
C LEU A 39 9.18 -2.47 -1.95
N ILE A 40 7.97 -2.91 -2.30
CA ILE A 40 7.33 -2.56 -3.58
C ILE A 40 6.98 -1.07 -3.62
N ILE A 41 6.38 -0.53 -2.55
CA ILE A 41 6.04 0.90 -2.46
C ILE A 41 7.31 1.76 -2.51
N MET A 42 8.36 1.35 -1.82
CA MET A 42 9.65 2.04 -1.84
C MET A 42 10.25 2.05 -3.24
N GLY A 43 10.29 0.90 -3.93
CA GLY A 43 10.77 0.80 -5.31
C GLY A 43 10.03 1.75 -6.23
N TYR A 44 8.71 1.83 -6.12
CA TYR A 44 7.91 2.79 -6.89
C TYR A 44 8.27 4.25 -6.57
N CYS A 45 8.41 4.60 -5.30
CA CYS A 45 8.79 5.97 -4.90
C CYS A 45 10.18 6.35 -5.41
N GLN A 46 11.12 5.40 -5.44
CA GLN A 46 12.49 5.61 -5.92
C GLN A 46 12.59 5.85 -7.43
N THR A 47 11.58 5.49 -8.22
CA THR A 47 11.58 5.80 -9.66
C THR A 47 11.69 7.29 -9.94
N CYS A 48 11.16 8.15 -9.05
CA CYS A 48 11.27 9.60 -9.14
C CYS A 48 12.29 10.20 -8.15
N HIS A 49 12.62 9.48 -7.07
CA HIS A 49 13.51 9.92 -5.99
C HIS A 49 14.84 9.15 -5.99
N ILE A 50 15.41 8.94 -7.18
CA ILE A 50 16.59 8.10 -7.42
C ILE A 50 17.86 8.53 -6.67
N HIS A 51 17.93 9.80 -6.23
CA HIS A 51 19.13 10.36 -5.57
C HIS A 51 19.12 10.23 -4.04
N ARG A 52 18.06 9.67 -3.45
CA ARG A 52 17.97 9.48 -2.01
C ARG A 52 17.96 8.00 -1.66
N ALA A 53 19.04 7.53 -1.05
CA ALA A 53 19.04 6.24 -0.37
C ALA A 53 18.08 6.31 0.83
N LEU A 54 16.89 5.70 0.70
CA LEU A 54 15.93 5.57 1.78
C LEU A 54 16.14 4.22 2.47
N ASN A 55 16.43 4.24 3.76
CA ASN A 55 16.34 3.05 4.61
C ASN A 55 14.95 3.02 5.26
N PRO A 56 14.03 2.11 4.85
CA PRO A 56 12.66 2.09 5.35
C PRO A 56 12.57 1.89 6.86
N SER A 57 13.39 1.02 7.43
CA SER A 57 13.38 0.71 8.86
C SER A 57 13.82 1.91 9.69
N ALA A 58 14.89 2.59 9.29
CA ALA A 58 15.36 3.80 9.97
C ALA A 58 14.34 4.93 9.85
N HIS A 59 13.72 5.09 8.67
CA HIS A 59 12.66 6.06 8.46
C HIS A 59 11.46 5.80 9.36
N LEU A 60 10.95 4.56 9.40
CA LEU A 60 9.83 4.19 10.26
C LEU A 60 10.14 4.46 11.74
N THR A 61 11.34 4.11 12.20
CA THR A 61 11.75 4.33 13.59
C THR A 61 11.73 5.83 13.95
N SER A 62 12.27 6.68 13.09
CA SER A 62 12.32 8.14 13.35
C SER A 62 10.95 8.80 13.26
N ILE A 63 10.11 8.37 12.29
CA ILE A 63 8.81 9.01 12.05
C ILE A 63 7.78 8.64 13.12
N ARG A 64 7.78 7.40 13.62
CA ARG A 64 6.84 6.96 14.67
C ARG A 64 6.83 7.86 15.90
N THR A 65 7.99 8.41 16.28
CA THR A 65 8.13 9.29 17.44
C THR A 65 7.42 10.64 17.28
N LEU A 66 7.04 11.01 16.06
CA LEU A 66 6.36 12.27 15.77
C LEU A 66 4.84 12.18 15.96
N TYR A 67 4.30 10.97 16.11
CA TYR A 67 2.87 10.75 16.27
C TYR A 67 2.54 10.32 17.68
N ASP A 68 1.35 10.65 18.13
CA ASP A 68 0.85 10.44 19.49
C ASP A 68 -0.19 9.32 19.61
N ARG A 69 -0.61 8.72 18.48
CA ARG A 69 -1.66 7.70 18.48
C ARG A 69 -1.52 6.62 17.40
N VAL A 70 -2.16 5.50 17.63
CA VAL A 70 -2.35 4.43 16.64
C VAL A 70 -3.21 4.92 15.45
N PRO A 71 -2.95 4.42 14.25
CA PRO A 71 -2.00 3.35 13.92
C PRO A 71 -0.55 3.81 13.75
N TYR A 72 -0.26 5.11 13.75
CA TYR A 72 1.03 5.69 13.33
C TYR A 72 2.21 5.30 14.22
N THR A 73 1.98 5.20 15.54
CA THR A 73 3.04 4.87 16.51
C THR A 73 3.53 3.43 16.43
N VAL A 74 2.72 2.51 15.87
CA VAL A 74 3.01 1.07 15.87
C VAL A 74 3.11 0.45 14.49
N THR A 75 2.67 1.16 13.44
CA THR A 75 2.65 0.58 12.09
C THR A 75 4.03 0.25 11.57
N ALA A 76 4.13 -0.84 10.81
CA ALA A 76 5.29 -1.18 10.00
C ALA A 76 5.08 -0.85 8.50
N GLN A 77 3.93 -0.29 8.13
CA GLN A 77 3.54 -0.11 6.72
C GLN A 77 3.61 1.34 6.28
N CYS A 78 4.30 1.59 5.15
CA CYS A 78 4.42 2.92 4.52
C CYS A 78 3.04 3.54 4.23
N ARG A 79 2.06 2.74 3.83
CA ARG A 79 0.71 3.19 3.49
C ARG A 79 -0.08 3.78 4.66
N ALA A 80 0.35 3.56 5.89
CA ALA A 80 -0.30 4.16 7.05
C ALA A 80 -0.10 5.68 7.09
N CYS A 81 1.11 6.15 6.71
CA CYS A 81 1.45 7.58 6.70
C CYS A 81 1.48 8.19 5.29
N HIS A 82 1.51 7.36 4.24
CA HIS A 82 1.58 7.81 2.85
C HIS A 82 0.37 7.28 2.07
N LEU A 83 -0.59 8.17 1.79
CA LEU A 83 -1.69 7.87 0.91
C LEU A 83 -1.23 7.96 -0.53
N VAL A 84 -1.56 6.94 -1.33
CA VAL A 84 -1.40 6.99 -2.78
C VAL A 84 -2.79 6.99 -3.38
N SER A 85 -3.07 7.98 -4.20
CA SER A 85 -4.31 8.09 -4.97
C SER A 85 -3.97 8.10 -6.46
N GLU A 86 -4.89 7.62 -7.25
CA GLU A 86 -4.80 7.60 -8.70
C GLU A 86 -5.84 8.57 -9.28
N ASP A 87 -5.44 9.38 -10.25
CA ASP A 87 -6.35 10.28 -10.94
C ASP A 87 -6.92 9.65 -12.23
N THR A 88 -7.73 10.42 -12.95
CA THR A 88 -8.36 9.98 -14.22
C THR A 88 -7.37 9.68 -15.35
N TRP A 89 -6.09 10.07 -15.20
CA TRP A 89 -5.01 9.82 -16.15
C TRP A 89 -4.08 8.68 -15.71
N ASN A 90 -4.50 7.88 -14.71
CA ASN A 90 -3.71 6.84 -14.06
C ASN A 90 -2.40 7.35 -13.43
N MET A 91 -2.33 8.65 -13.14
CA MET A 91 -1.21 9.24 -12.43
C MET A 91 -1.36 8.98 -10.93
N LYS A 92 -0.30 8.43 -10.33
CA LYS A 92 -0.29 8.13 -8.90
C LYS A 92 0.29 9.30 -8.12
N HIS A 93 -0.52 9.87 -7.23
CA HIS A 93 -0.15 10.97 -6.36
C HIS A 93 0.06 10.49 -4.94
N ARG A 94 1.19 10.87 -4.33
CA ARG A 94 1.46 10.59 -2.93
C ARG A 94 1.12 11.80 -2.07
N LYS A 95 0.35 11.58 -1.03
CA LYS A 95 0.08 12.54 0.03
C LYS A 95 0.63 12.00 1.37
N THR A 96 1.49 12.77 2.01
CA THR A 96 1.96 12.45 3.37
C THR A 96 0.93 12.93 4.39
N ILE A 97 0.62 12.08 5.35
CA ILE A 97 -0.17 12.43 6.52
C ILE A 97 0.77 13.03 7.55
N PHE A 98 0.56 14.28 7.94
CA PHE A 98 1.39 14.96 8.92
C PHE A 98 0.81 14.85 10.34
N PRO A 99 1.65 14.80 11.40
CA PRO A 99 1.18 14.74 12.78
C PRO A 99 0.18 15.84 13.15
N ALA A 100 0.41 17.07 12.67
CA ALA A 100 -0.52 18.18 12.89
C ALA A 100 -1.91 17.97 12.30
N ASP A 101 -2.02 17.25 11.18
CA ASP A 101 -3.29 16.93 10.57
C ASP A 101 -3.99 15.77 11.28
N VAL A 102 -3.21 14.83 11.82
CA VAL A 102 -3.70 13.77 12.70
C VAL A 102 -4.31 14.36 13.98
N ALA A 103 -3.59 15.29 14.63
CA ALA A 103 -4.09 15.99 15.81
C ALA A 103 -5.41 16.74 15.56
N ARG A 104 -5.63 17.21 14.33
CA ARG A 104 -6.90 17.85 13.91
C ARG A 104 -7.98 16.86 13.47
N ASN A 105 -7.78 15.57 13.66
CA ASN A 105 -8.71 14.51 13.26
C ASN A 105 -9.07 14.45 11.75
N ARG A 106 -8.18 14.95 10.88
CA ARG A 106 -8.44 14.98 9.43
C ARG A 106 -8.43 13.60 8.78
N TYR A 107 -7.85 12.59 9.43
CA TYR A 107 -7.64 11.26 8.87
C TYR A 107 -8.33 10.12 9.63
N THR A 108 -9.33 10.41 10.43
CA THR A 108 -10.06 9.41 11.25
C THR A 108 -10.65 8.25 10.44
N ALA A 109 -11.12 8.51 9.22
CA ALA A 109 -11.63 7.46 8.34
C ALA A 109 -10.51 6.54 7.82
N HIS A 110 -9.34 7.10 7.53
CA HIS A 110 -8.16 6.36 7.14
C HIS A 110 -7.60 5.53 8.30
N GLU A 111 -7.50 6.11 9.49
CA GLU A 111 -7.09 5.43 10.73
C GLU A 111 -7.96 4.20 11.00
N ARG A 112 -9.28 4.38 10.94
CA ARG A 112 -10.23 3.26 11.10
C ARG A 112 -10.04 2.17 10.07
N ARG A 113 -9.73 2.51 8.82
CA ARG A 113 -9.45 1.54 7.76
C ARG A 113 -8.18 0.75 8.08
N ILE A 114 -7.08 1.42 8.40
CA ILE A 114 -5.81 0.76 8.75
C ILE A 114 -6.00 -0.20 9.93
N LEU A 115 -6.72 0.22 10.98
CA LEU A 115 -6.98 -0.62 12.15
C LEU A 115 -7.93 -1.79 11.83
N LYS A 116 -8.88 -1.61 10.91
CA LYS A 116 -9.75 -2.69 10.44
C LYS A 116 -8.96 -3.73 9.66
N ASP A 117 -8.05 -3.28 8.78
CA ASP A 117 -7.22 -4.15 7.95
C ASP A 117 -6.12 -4.85 8.78
N ASN A 118 -5.76 -4.28 9.94
CA ASN A 118 -4.68 -4.77 10.82
C ASN A 118 -5.13 -4.72 12.28
N PRO A 119 -6.01 -5.63 12.71
CA PRO A 119 -6.61 -5.59 14.06
C PRO A 119 -5.58 -5.78 15.18
N GLU A 120 -4.40 -6.36 14.89
CA GLU A 120 -3.30 -6.51 15.83
C GLU A 120 -2.71 -5.15 16.26
N LEU A 121 -2.75 -4.11 15.41
CA LEU A 121 -2.26 -2.79 15.75
C LEU A 121 -3.07 -2.14 16.87
N ALA A 122 -4.36 -2.45 16.96
CA ALA A 122 -5.22 -1.94 18.02
C ALA A 122 -4.89 -2.53 19.40
N LYS A 123 -4.28 -3.72 19.44
CA LYS A 123 -3.91 -4.43 20.69
C LYS A 123 -2.61 -3.90 21.30
N GLY A 124 -1.74 -3.28 20.50
CA GLY A 124 -0.44 -2.74 20.93
C GLY A 124 -0.52 -1.37 21.64
N SER A 125 -1.70 -0.83 21.85
CA SER A 125 -1.91 0.51 22.43
C SER A 125 -2.18 0.51 23.93
N LYS A 126 -1.61 -0.46 24.68
CA LYS A 126 -1.65 -0.48 26.14
C LYS A 126 -0.32 -0.02 26.71
#